data_78fe446b6542e39437e8f86f8dbcf97e
#
_entry.id   78fe446b6542e39437e8f86f8dbcf97e
#
_cell.length_a   1.000
_cell.length_b   1.000
_cell.length_c   1.000
_cell.angle_alpha   90.00
_cell.angle_beta   90.00
_cell.angle_gamma   90.00
#
_symmetry.space_group_name_H-M   'P 1'
#
loop_
_entity.id
_entity.type
_entity.pdbx_description
1 polymer ?
#
loop_
_entity_poly.entity_id
_entity_poly.type
_entity_poly.pdbx_seq_one_letter_code
_entity_poly.pdbx_strand_id
1 'polypeptide(L)'
;MKKKMLSLVLVAAMAMTALVGCGGGAKETKAPETKAAETTAETEAAEEAALPGGGSNIIYIITPSHSNPFFKTEAVTADATAKELGYETVMVSHDDDATKQSELFDAAIADKAAAIICDNAGADATVEAVQRARDAGIPTFLIDREINAEGVAISQIVANNYQGAKAIAEAWVEAMGEEGKYAELLGKESDTNAGVRSSAFHEVIDQYDTFEMVAQQTANWDQTQGYEKTEAILQSNPEITGIICGNDTMACGAVEACIAAGRTDIKIIGVDGSDEAAAYIAAGEMTGTALQQCALIAEMAVRQAHDYLTNGTTGLAEKQLVDCLAITADNVANLKAFVYTEQ
;
A
#
# COMPACT_ATOMS: atom_id res chain seq x y z
N MET A 1 27.17 -6.84 25.45
CA MET A 1 26.22 -7.90 25.83
C MET A 1 25.46 -7.52 27.10
N LYS A 2 24.30 -6.89 27.02
CA LYS A 2 23.29 -6.83 28.10
C LYS A 2 21.92 -6.74 27.44
N LYS A 3 21.29 -7.90 27.18
CA LYS A 3 19.89 -7.98 26.79
C LYS A 3 19.02 -7.58 27.97
N LYS A 4 18.19 -6.54 27.80
CA LYS A 4 17.12 -6.23 28.76
C LYS A 4 15.95 -7.17 28.53
N MET A 5 15.70 -8.05 29.50
CA MET A 5 14.51 -8.92 29.53
C MET A 5 13.28 -8.08 29.89
N LEU A 6 12.30 -8.12 29.03
CA LEU A 6 10.97 -7.51 29.27
C LEU A 6 10.14 -8.51 30.11
N SER A 7 9.72 -8.08 31.30
CA SER A 7 8.89 -8.86 32.20
C SER A 7 7.42 -8.85 31.80
N LEU A 8 6.88 -10.04 31.60
CA LEU A 8 5.46 -10.31 31.34
C LEU A 8 4.70 -10.21 32.68
N VAL A 9 3.75 -9.28 32.80
CA VAL A 9 2.80 -9.23 33.92
C VAL A 9 1.48 -9.83 33.47
N LEU A 10 1.18 -10.99 34.04
CA LEU A 10 -0.08 -11.73 33.87
C LEU A 10 -1.07 -11.19 34.90
N VAL A 11 -2.20 -10.61 34.48
CA VAL A 11 -3.34 -10.28 35.36
C VAL A 11 -4.46 -11.25 35.10
N ALA A 12 -4.72 -12.10 36.10
CA ALA A 12 -5.88 -12.98 36.17
C ALA A 12 -7.09 -12.21 36.72
N ALA A 13 -8.20 -12.20 36.04
CA ALA A 13 -9.49 -11.72 36.56
C ALA A 13 -10.39 -12.89 36.87
N MET A 14 -10.77 -12.99 38.14
CA MET A 14 -11.71 -13.96 38.69
C MET A 14 -13.17 -13.55 38.39
N ALA A 15 -13.95 -14.54 38.00
CA ALA A 15 -15.42 -14.48 37.96
C ALA A 15 -16.00 -14.71 39.35
N MET A 16 -17.00 -13.91 39.73
CA MET A 16 -17.92 -14.22 40.85
C MET A 16 -19.35 -14.21 40.37
N THR A 17 -19.95 -15.37 40.51
CA THR A 17 -21.40 -15.63 40.45
C THR A 17 -22.10 -15.21 41.73
N ALA A 18 -23.28 -14.64 41.65
CA ALA A 18 -24.25 -14.61 42.75
C ALA A 18 -25.69 -14.87 42.23
N LEU A 19 -26.25 -15.97 42.65
CA LEU A 19 -27.68 -16.32 42.63
C LEU A 19 -28.41 -15.65 43.78
N VAL A 20 -29.70 -15.35 43.59
CA VAL A 20 -30.86 -15.41 44.50
C VAL A 20 -32.01 -14.72 43.77
N GLY A 21 -33.24 -15.16 43.54
CA GLY A 21 -34.05 -16.18 44.15
C GLY A 21 -35.49 -15.70 44.21
N CYS A 22 -36.39 -16.60 43.80
CA CYS A 22 -37.79 -16.77 44.23
C CYS A 22 -38.85 -15.68 44.05
N GLY A 23 -39.97 -16.11 43.43
CA GLY A 23 -41.35 -15.82 43.91
C GLY A 23 -42.44 -15.74 42.84
N GLY A 24 -43.09 -16.78 42.52
CA GLY A 24 -44.45 -17.20 42.68
C GLY A 24 -45.57 -16.45 41.92
N GLY A 25 -46.42 -17.23 41.23
CA GLY A 25 -47.76 -16.80 40.90
C GLY A 25 -48.33 -17.35 39.59
N ALA A 26 -48.91 -18.55 39.64
CA ALA A 26 -49.72 -19.14 38.57
C ALA A 26 -51.08 -18.43 38.42
N LYS A 27 -51.53 -18.24 37.17
CA LYS A 27 -52.94 -18.26 36.81
C LYS A 27 -53.11 -18.69 35.35
N GLU A 28 -53.80 -19.81 35.21
CA GLU A 28 -54.39 -20.30 33.96
C GLU A 28 -55.43 -19.32 33.42
N THR A 29 -55.54 -19.17 32.14
CA THR A 29 -56.84 -19.05 31.43
C THR A 29 -56.65 -19.26 29.91
N LYS A 30 -57.27 -20.30 29.41
CA LYS A 30 -58.01 -20.59 28.16
C LYS A 30 -57.52 -19.96 26.86
N ALA A 31 -57.26 -20.85 25.92
CA ALA A 31 -57.25 -20.63 24.48
C ALA A 31 -58.64 -20.21 23.95
N PRO A 32 -58.68 -19.48 22.85
CA PRO A 32 -59.77 -19.65 21.87
C PRO A 32 -59.22 -19.99 20.48
N GLU A 33 -60.14 -20.62 19.77
CA GLU A 33 -60.07 -21.33 18.51
C GLU A 33 -59.52 -20.59 17.29
N THR A 34 -58.98 -21.41 16.45
CA THR A 34 -58.56 -21.29 15.05
C THR A 34 -59.61 -20.60 14.15
N LYS A 35 -59.19 -19.57 13.42
CA LYS A 35 -59.75 -19.21 12.13
C LYS A 35 -58.62 -19.19 11.11
N ALA A 36 -58.72 -20.10 10.14
CA ALA A 36 -57.88 -20.12 8.94
C ALA A 36 -58.12 -18.84 8.15
N ALA A 37 -57.05 -18.10 7.93
CA ALA A 37 -56.98 -17.04 6.92
C ALA A 37 -56.18 -17.59 5.76
N GLU A 38 -56.76 -17.68 4.60
CA GLU A 38 -56.13 -17.91 3.31
C GLU A 38 -55.10 -16.78 3.08
N THR A 39 -53.84 -17.14 3.11
CA THR A 39 -52.77 -16.23 2.68
C THR A 39 -52.59 -16.47 1.20
N THR A 40 -53.07 -15.55 0.39
CA THR A 40 -52.65 -15.40 -1.00
C THR A 40 -51.13 -15.15 -0.99
N ALA A 41 -50.35 -16.09 -1.50
CA ALA A 41 -48.94 -15.90 -1.81
C ALA A 41 -48.83 -14.90 -2.95
N GLU A 42 -48.62 -13.64 -2.65
CA GLU A 42 -48.02 -12.70 -3.59
C GLU A 42 -46.56 -13.17 -3.79
N THR A 43 -46.29 -13.69 -4.98
CA THR A 43 -44.94 -13.92 -5.46
C THR A 43 -44.34 -12.52 -5.70
N GLU A 44 -43.62 -11.98 -4.71
CA GLU A 44 -42.68 -10.91 -4.95
C GLU A 44 -41.65 -11.46 -5.94
N ALA A 45 -41.73 -10.97 -7.17
CA ALA A 45 -40.63 -11.10 -8.13
C ALA A 45 -39.42 -10.45 -7.47
N ALA A 46 -38.41 -11.23 -7.14
CA ALA A 46 -37.12 -10.70 -6.75
C ALA A 46 -36.68 -9.82 -7.92
N GLU A 47 -36.62 -8.52 -7.67
CA GLU A 47 -36.02 -7.53 -8.59
C GLU A 47 -34.56 -7.99 -8.72
N GLU A 48 -34.22 -8.48 -9.89
CA GLU A 48 -32.86 -8.91 -10.22
C GLU A 48 -32.00 -7.66 -10.05
N ALA A 49 -31.25 -7.59 -8.92
CA ALA A 49 -30.42 -6.46 -8.59
C ALA A 49 -29.43 -6.27 -9.75
N ALA A 50 -29.50 -5.12 -10.41
CA ALA A 50 -28.57 -4.79 -11.49
C ALA A 50 -27.14 -4.93 -10.94
N LEU A 51 -26.29 -5.62 -11.71
CA LEU A 51 -24.88 -5.77 -11.34
C LEU A 51 -24.24 -4.38 -11.18
N PRO A 52 -23.31 -4.22 -10.24
CA PRO A 52 -22.64 -2.94 -10.02
C PRO A 52 -21.82 -2.52 -11.25
N GLY A 53 -21.66 -1.23 -11.42
CA GLY A 53 -20.92 -0.61 -12.51
C GLY A 53 -21.72 0.47 -13.24
N GLY A 54 -21.05 1.45 -13.83
CA GLY A 54 -21.67 2.60 -14.49
C GLY A 54 -22.42 2.29 -15.81
N GLY A 55 -22.30 1.09 -16.33
CA GLY A 55 -23.00 0.61 -17.53
C GLY A 55 -22.19 0.67 -18.83
N SER A 56 -20.93 1.12 -18.82
CA SER A 56 -19.97 0.93 -19.93
C SER A 56 -19.09 -0.29 -19.68
N ASN A 57 -18.25 -0.64 -20.68
CA ASN A 57 -17.25 -1.71 -20.56
C ASN A 57 -15.84 -1.13 -20.34
N ILE A 58 -15.74 0.08 -19.77
CA ILE A 58 -14.48 0.82 -19.63
C ILE A 58 -13.99 0.75 -18.19
N ILE A 59 -12.75 0.31 -17.97
CA ILE A 59 -12.05 0.46 -16.69
C ILE A 59 -11.12 1.67 -16.80
N TYR A 60 -11.29 2.63 -15.88
CA TYR A 60 -10.34 3.72 -15.70
C TYR A 60 -9.18 3.28 -14.83
N ILE A 61 -7.95 3.56 -15.27
CA ILE A 61 -6.70 3.28 -14.57
C ILE A 61 -6.04 4.63 -14.32
N ILE A 62 -6.05 5.07 -13.07
CA ILE A 62 -5.65 6.41 -12.64
C ILE A 62 -4.46 6.25 -11.69
N THR A 63 -3.26 6.68 -12.11
CA THR A 63 -2.03 6.48 -11.35
C THR A 63 -1.19 7.77 -11.29
N PRO A 64 -0.14 7.84 -10.46
CA PRO A 64 0.85 8.91 -10.52
C PRO A 64 1.61 8.96 -11.85
N SER A 65 2.65 9.79 -11.93
CA SER A 65 3.40 9.99 -13.16
C SER A 65 4.10 8.73 -13.65
N HIS A 66 3.89 8.38 -14.93
CA HIS A 66 4.57 7.25 -15.58
C HIS A 66 6.06 7.50 -15.87
N SER A 67 6.61 8.65 -15.49
CA SER A 67 8.06 8.86 -15.45
C SER A 67 8.73 8.00 -14.37
N ASN A 68 8.02 7.68 -13.28
CA ASN A 68 8.45 6.68 -12.32
C ASN A 68 8.08 5.27 -12.83
N PRO A 69 9.06 4.35 -12.97
CA PRO A 69 8.85 3.01 -13.49
C PRO A 69 7.90 2.15 -12.65
N PHE A 70 7.79 2.41 -11.34
CA PHE A 70 6.87 1.73 -10.45
C PHE A 70 5.41 1.97 -10.89
N PHE A 71 4.98 3.21 -10.92
CA PHE A 71 3.61 3.59 -11.32
C PHE A 71 3.29 3.24 -12.77
N LYS A 72 4.32 3.31 -13.65
CA LYS A 72 4.16 2.83 -15.02
C LYS A 72 3.87 1.33 -15.07
N THR A 73 4.56 0.53 -14.25
CA THR A 73 4.36 -0.93 -14.18
C THR A 73 2.96 -1.25 -13.68
N GLU A 74 2.48 -0.58 -12.66
CA GLU A 74 1.09 -0.72 -12.19
C GLU A 74 0.08 -0.44 -13.31
N ALA A 75 0.21 0.72 -13.96
CA ALA A 75 -0.71 1.15 -15.00
C ALA A 75 -0.75 0.17 -16.18
N VAL A 76 0.41 -0.26 -16.69
CA VAL A 76 0.47 -1.17 -17.84
C VAL A 76 0.03 -2.58 -17.49
N THR A 77 0.26 -3.04 -16.24
CA THR A 77 -0.22 -4.35 -15.79
C THR A 77 -1.73 -4.34 -15.64
N ALA A 78 -2.29 -3.31 -15.00
CA ALA A 78 -3.73 -3.15 -14.88
C ALA A 78 -4.40 -3.08 -16.26
N ASP A 79 -3.84 -2.32 -17.21
CA ASP A 79 -4.30 -2.20 -18.59
C ASP A 79 -4.30 -3.55 -19.32
N ALA A 80 -3.20 -4.29 -19.23
CA ALA A 80 -3.05 -5.60 -19.87
C ALA A 80 -4.05 -6.61 -19.29
N THR A 81 -4.19 -6.67 -17.95
CA THR A 81 -5.13 -7.58 -17.28
C THR A 81 -6.59 -7.24 -17.61
N ALA A 82 -6.93 -5.94 -17.64
CA ALA A 82 -8.29 -5.54 -17.99
C ALA A 82 -8.65 -5.93 -19.44
N LYS A 83 -7.73 -5.73 -20.38
CA LYS A 83 -7.90 -6.14 -21.79
C LYS A 83 -7.99 -7.65 -21.96
N GLU A 84 -7.20 -8.42 -21.20
CA GLU A 84 -7.30 -9.90 -21.17
C GLU A 84 -8.71 -10.35 -20.76
N LEU A 85 -9.33 -9.64 -19.81
CA LEU A 85 -10.68 -9.93 -19.31
C LEU A 85 -11.79 -9.33 -20.18
N GLY A 86 -11.44 -8.67 -21.30
CA GLY A 86 -12.40 -8.17 -22.30
C GLY A 86 -12.89 -6.74 -22.04
N TYR A 87 -12.25 -5.98 -21.17
CA TYR A 87 -12.57 -4.57 -20.95
C TYR A 87 -11.82 -3.63 -21.89
N GLU A 88 -12.43 -2.49 -22.17
CA GLU A 88 -11.74 -1.32 -22.69
C GLU A 88 -11.11 -0.55 -21.51
N THR A 89 -10.05 0.22 -21.78
CA THR A 89 -9.33 0.93 -20.72
C THR A 89 -9.09 2.40 -21.08
N VAL A 90 -9.14 3.24 -20.06
CA VAL A 90 -8.63 4.62 -20.10
C VAL A 90 -7.53 4.73 -19.06
N MET A 91 -6.27 4.73 -19.53
CA MET A 91 -5.09 4.82 -18.69
C MET A 91 -4.58 6.26 -18.67
N VAL A 92 -4.59 6.88 -17.49
CA VAL A 92 -4.29 8.32 -17.29
C VAL A 92 -3.46 8.54 -16.03
N SER A 93 -2.71 9.66 -16.02
CA SER A 93 -1.91 10.05 -14.86
C SER A 93 -2.43 11.33 -14.22
N HIS A 94 -2.47 11.37 -12.89
CA HIS A 94 -2.77 12.58 -12.12
C HIS A 94 -1.50 13.35 -11.73
N ASP A 95 -0.29 12.84 -11.99
CA ASP A 95 0.99 13.49 -11.71
C ASP A 95 1.11 13.99 -10.24
N ASP A 96 0.58 13.20 -9.29
CA ASP A 96 0.47 13.55 -7.86
C ASP A 96 -0.31 14.85 -7.55
N ASP A 97 -1.18 15.29 -8.47
CA ASP A 97 -2.09 16.43 -8.28
C ASP A 97 -3.49 15.92 -7.91
N ALA A 98 -3.90 16.19 -6.67
CA ALA A 98 -5.21 15.78 -6.16
C ALA A 98 -6.39 16.43 -6.90
N THR A 99 -6.22 17.66 -7.43
CA THR A 99 -7.24 18.33 -8.24
C THR A 99 -7.40 17.62 -9.57
N LYS A 100 -6.30 17.35 -10.26
CA LYS A 100 -6.30 16.58 -11.51
C LYS A 100 -6.90 15.20 -11.31
N GLN A 101 -6.54 14.51 -10.23
CA GLN A 101 -7.14 13.21 -9.89
C GLN A 101 -8.67 13.34 -9.74
N SER A 102 -9.15 14.34 -9.01
CA SER A 102 -10.60 14.59 -8.84
C SER A 102 -11.31 14.77 -10.19
N GLU A 103 -10.71 15.53 -11.13
CA GLU A 103 -11.22 15.71 -12.49
C GLU A 103 -11.24 14.39 -13.28
N LEU A 104 -10.25 13.52 -13.10
CA LEU A 104 -10.20 12.18 -13.73
C LEU A 104 -11.27 11.24 -13.18
N PHE A 105 -11.59 11.31 -11.89
CA PHE A 105 -12.75 10.62 -11.33
C PHE A 105 -14.07 11.13 -11.90
N ASP A 106 -14.23 12.44 -12.04
CA ASP A 106 -15.43 13.03 -12.65
C ASP A 106 -15.57 12.63 -14.12
N ALA A 107 -14.46 12.52 -14.86
CA ALA A 107 -14.46 11.97 -16.23
C ALA A 107 -14.89 10.49 -16.26
N ALA A 108 -14.38 9.65 -15.36
CA ALA A 108 -14.79 8.25 -15.25
C ALA A 108 -16.29 8.11 -14.94
N ILE A 109 -16.82 9.00 -14.08
CA ILE A 109 -18.25 9.06 -13.76
C ILE A 109 -19.07 9.46 -14.99
N ALA A 110 -18.64 10.49 -15.73
CA ALA A 110 -19.31 10.96 -16.94
C ALA A 110 -19.35 9.90 -18.05
N ASP A 111 -18.28 9.11 -18.19
CA ASP A 111 -18.16 8.01 -19.15
C ASP A 111 -18.86 6.74 -18.65
N LYS A 112 -19.46 6.77 -17.46
CA LYS A 112 -20.13 5.62 -16.82
C LYS A 112 -19.21 4.41 -16.75
N ALA A 113 -17.98 4.60 -16.32
CA ALA A 113 -16.99 3.54 -16.22
C ALA A 113 -17.53 2.30 -15.50
N ALA A 114 -17.09 1.12 -15.91
CA ALA A 114 -17.43 -0.12 -15.21
C ALA A 114 -16.78 -0.16 -13.81
N ALA A 115 -15.52 0.28 -13.71
CA ALA A 115 -14.76 0.38 -12.47
C ALA A 115 -13.64 1.41 -12.60
N ILE A 116 -13.08 1.81 -11.45
CA ILE A 116 -11.87 2.63 -11.35
C ILE A 116 -10.81 1.85 -10.58
N ILE A 117 -9.61 1.70 -11.16
CA ILE A 117 -8.39 1.25 -10.49
C ILE A 117 -7.56 2.50 -10.23
N CYS A 118 -7.20 2.78 -8.97
CA CYS A 118 -6.52 4.03 -8.65
C CYS A 118 -5.38 3.82 -7.64
N ASP A 119 -4.17 4.25 -8.01
CA ASP A 119 -3.13 4.62 -7.07
C ASP A 119 -3.27 6.13 -6.81
N ASN A 120 -3.56 6.52 -5.58
CA ASN A 120 -4.13 7.83 -5.28
C ASN A 120 -3.10 8.96 -5.09
N ALA A 121 -3.54 10.22 -5.29
CA ALA A 121 -2.71 11.43 -5.15
C ALA A 121 -2.54 11.89 -3.69
N GLY A 122 -3.23 11.27 -2.74
CA GLY A 122 -3.16 11.59 -1.31
C GLY A 122 -4.32 10.98 -0.54
N ALA A 123 -4.01 10.42 0.63
CA ALA A 123 -4.92 9.59 1.41
C ALA A 123 -6.21 10.31 1.84
N ASP A 124 -6.12 11.57 2.27
CA ASP A 124 -7.30 12.37 2.65
C ASP A 124 -8.01 12.95 1.45
N ALA A 125 -7.25 13.50 0.49
CA ALA A 125 -7.80 14.21 -0.66
C ALA A 125 -8.62 13.30 -1.59
N THR A 126 -8.37 12.00 -1.58
CA THR A 126 -9.02 11.04 -2.48
C THR A 126 -10.36 10.53 -1.96
N VAL A 127 -10.62 10.60 -0.65
CA VAL A 127 -11.84 10.06 -0.02
C VAL A 127 -13.11 10.56 -0.69
N GLU A 128 -13.20 11.87 -0.95
CA GLU A 128 -14.39 12.48 -1.56
C GLU A 128 -14.58 12.01 -3.03
N ALA A 129 -13.50 11.85 -3.79
CA ALA A 129 -13.57 11.39 -5.17
C ALA A 129 -14.08 9.93 -5.25
N VAL A 130 -13.58 9.06 -4.38
CA VAL A 130 -14.04 7.66 -4.28
C VAL A 130 -15.51 7.62 -3.85
N GLN A 131 -15.94 8.47 -2.90
CA GLN A 131 -17.33 8.54 -2.48
C GLN A 131 -18.24 8.98 -3.63
N ARG A 132 -17.84 9.98 -4.43
CA ARG A 132 -18.63 10.40 -5.61
C ARG A 132 -18.76 9.30 -6.66
N ALA A 133 -17.68 8.54 -6.92
CA ALA A 133 -17.74 7.39 -7.83
C ALA A 133 -18.71 6.33 -7.32
N ARG A 134 -18.64 6.00 -6.02
CA ARG A 134 -19.56 5.08 -5.36
C ARG A 134 -21.01 5.53 -5.46
N ASP A 135 -21.30 6.79 -5.18
CA ASP A 135 -22.66 7.35 -5.26
C ASP A 135 -23.21 7.33 -6.70
N ALA A 136 -22.33 7.34 -7.69
CA ALA A 136 -22.64 7.14 -9.11
C ALA A 136 -22.76 5.67 -9.53
N GLY A 137 -22.55 4.72 -8.59
CA GLY A 137 -22.61 3.29 -8.83
C GLY A 137 -21.33 2.69 -9.43
N ILE A 138 -20.21 3.44 -9.44
CA ILE A 138 -18.93 3.00 -10.00
C ILE A 138 -18.00 2.52 -8.89
N PRO A 139 -17.68 1.21 -8.85
CA PRO A 139 -16.77 0.65 -7.84
C PRO A 139 -15.34 1.13 -8.06
N THR A 140 -14.64 1.44 -6.96
CA THR A 140 -13.24 1.85 -6.96
C THR A 140 -12.40 0.81 -6.23
N PHE A 141 -11.26 0.45 -6.81
CA PHE A 141 -10.25 -0.45 -6.29
C PHE A 141 -8.94 0.32 -6.19
N LEU A 142 -8.45 0.50 -4.96
CA LEU A 142 -7.22 1.23 -4.70
C LEU A 142 -6.03 0.28 -4.69
N ILE A 143 -4.93 0.73 -5.25
CA ILE A 143 -3.65 0.02 -5.30
C ILE A 143 -2.54 0.89 -4.71
N ASP A 144 -1.48 0.28 -4.20
CA ASP A 144 -0.28 0.88 -3.60
C ASP A 144 -0.54 1.80 -2.42
N ARG A 145 -1.39 2.81 -2.58
CA ARG A 145 -1.71 3.82 -1.56
C ARG A 145 -3.13 3.65 -1.06
N GLU A 146 -3.30 3.50 0.26
CA GLU A 146 -4.63 3.50 0.88
C GLU A 146 -5.15 4.93 1.08
N ILE A 147 -6.47 5.03 1.33
CA ILE A 147 -7.11 6.29 1.75
C ILE A 147 -7.45 6.22 3.23
N ASN A 148 -7.59 7.39 3.88
CA ASN A 148 -7.97 7.53 5.29
C ASN A 148 -9.48 7.32 5.51
N ALA A 149 -10.05 6.31 4.83
CA ALA A 149 -11.44 5.90 4.99
C ALA A 149 -11.60 4.41 4.72
N GLU A 150 -12.60 3.81 5.36
CA GLU A 150 -13.03 2.43 5.12
C GLU A 150 -14.50 2.41 4.73
N GLY A 151 -14.91 1.40 3.97
CA GLY A 151 -16.29 1.22 3.52
C GLY A 151 -16.69 2.13 2.35
N VAL A 152 -15.75 2.83 1.72
CA VAL A 152 -16.01 3.66 0.52
C VAL A 152 -15.45 3.03 -0.75
N ALA A 153 -14.25 2.48 -0.72
CA ALA A 153 -13.69 1.65 -1.80
C ALA A 153 -14.15 0.19 -1.68
N ILE A 154 -14.08 -0.56 -2.78
CA ILE A 154 -14.34 -2.00 -2.77
C ILE A 154 -13.13 -2.75 -2.25
N SER A 155 -11.94 -2.33 -2.65
CA SER A 155 -10.68 -2.85 -2.10
C SER A 155 -9.60 -1.78 -2.04
N GLN A 156 -8.66 -1.98 -1.11
CA GLN A 156 -7.44 -1.20 -0.92
C GLN A 156 -6.32 -2.24 -0.78
N ILE A 157 -5.61 -2.50 -1.88
CA ILE A 157 -4.58 -3.53 -1.98
C ILE A 157 -3.23 -2.84 -1.98
N VAL A 158 -2.48 -2.98 -0.90
CA VAL A 158 -1.19 -2.31 -0.71
C VAL A 158 -0.08 -3.31 -0.37
N ALA A 159 1.16 -2.94 -0.61
CA ALA A 159 2.28 -3.71 -0.12
C ALA A 159 2.31 -3.70 1.42
N ASN A 160 2.80 -4.77 2.02
CA ASN A 160 3.08 -4.81 3.46
C ASN A 160 4.33 -3.97 3.76
N ASN A 161 4.17 -2.64 3.61
CA ASN A 161 5.25 -1.65 3.70
C ASN A 161 6.01 -1.74 5.02
N TYR A 162 5.28 -1.97 6.12
CA TYR A 162 5.91 -2.11 7.44
C TYR A 162 6.84 -3.32 7.50
N GLN A 163 6.38 -4.48 7.03
CA GLN A 163 7.18 -5.71 6.99
C GLN A 163 8.39 -5.58 6.05
N GLY A 164 8.17 -5.00 4.85
CA GLY A 164 9.24 -4.79 3.87
C GLY A 164 10.33 -3.84 4.38
N ALA A 165 9.94 -2.70 4.93
CA ALA A 165 10.85 -1.71 5.48
C ALA A 165 11.67 -2.28 6.66
N LYS A 166 11.05 -3.05 7.56
CA LYS A 166 11.79 -3.76 8.62
C LYS A 166 12.82 -4.72 8.06
N ALA A 167 12.41 -5.57 7.11
CA ALA A 167 13.29 -6.59 6.56
C ALA A 167 14.52 -5.98 5.87
N ILE A 168 14.36 -4.88 5.12
CA ILE A 168 15.50 -4.23 4.48
C ILE A 168 16.33 -3.39 5.46
N ALA A 169 15.71 -2.83 6.51
CA ALA A 169 16.46 -2.16 7.58
C ALA A 169 17.36 -3.12 8.37
N GLU A 170 16.90 -4.36 8.63
CA GLU A 170 17.71 -5.40 9.26
C GLU A 170 18.96 -5.71 8.41
N ALA A 171 18.80 -5.88 7.10
CA ALA A 171 19.93 -6.09 6.19
C ALA A 171 20.88 -4.88 6.13
N TRP A 172 20.33 -3.67 6.21
CA TRP A 172 21.13 -2.45 6.24
C TRP A 172 21.94 -2.31 7.54
N VAL A 173 21.34 -2.59 8.69
CA VAL A 173 21.99 -2.59 10.01
C VAL A 173 23.18 -3.57 10.03
N GLU A 174 22.99 -4.77 9.47
CA GLU A 174 24.05 -5.76 9.32
C GLU A 174 25.19 -5.22 8.42
N ALA A 175 24.86 -4.62 7.28
CA ALA A 175 25.82 -4.05 6.34
C ALA A 175 26.59 -2.84 6.91
N MET A 176 25.99 -2.10 7.84
CA MET A 176 26.59 -0.98 8.59
C MET A 176 27.49 -1.46 9.72
N GLY A 177 27.38 -2.71 10.16
CA GLY A 177 28.13 -3.24 11.33
C GLY A 177 27.58 -2.76 12.66
N GLU A 178 26.27 -2.50 12.74
CA GLU A 178 25.51 -2.07 13.93
C GLU A 178 25.94 -0.71 14.51
N GLU A 179 26.60 0.15 13.71
CA GLU A 179 27.03 1.49 14.14
C GLU A 179 27.17 2.47 12.96
N GLY A 180 27.10 3.78 13.24
CA GLY A 180 27.41 4.83 12.28
C GLY A 180 26.45 6.01 12.30
N LYS A 181 26.80 7.02 11.48
CA LYS A 181 25.95 8.17 11.23
C LYS A 181 25.20 8.01 9.94
N TYR A 182 23.93 8.35 9.92
CA TYR A 182 23.10 8.16 8.75
C TYR A 182 22.15 9.32 8.51
N ALA A 183 21.64 9.36 7.28
CA ALA A 183 20.56 10.26 6.89
C ALA A 183 19.35 9.48 6.37
N GLU A 184 18.18 10.12 6.42
CA GLU A 184 16.95 9.58 5.87
C GLU A 184 16.37 10.50 4.79
N LEU A 185 15.94 9.90 3.66
CA LEU A 185 15.15 10.54 2.62
C LEU A 185 13.71 10.06 2.68
N LEU A 186 12.81 10.96 3.08
CA LEU A 186 11.39 10.70 3.20
C LEU A 186 10.67 10.85 1.85
N GLY A 187 9.62 10.07 1.68
CA GLY A 187 8.67 10.22 0.60
C GLY A 187 7.73 11.42 0.77
N LYS A 188 6.65 11.41 0.01
CA LYS A 188 5.63 12.46 0.01
C LYS A 188 4.76 12.36 1.27
N GLU A 189 4.62 13.46 2.01
CA GLU A 189 3.89 13.48 3.30
C GLU A 189 2.38 13.13 3.16
N SER A 190 1.79 13.42 1.99
CA SER A 190 0.38 13.08 1.72
C SER A 190 0.12 11.60 1.44
N ASP A 191 1.19 10.78 1.33
CA ASP A 191 1.17 9.35 1.14
C ASP A 191 1.49 8.66 2.46
N THR A 192 0.57 7.83 2.96
CA THR A 192 0.72 7.11 4.23
C THR A 192 1.93 6.18 4.25
N ASN A 193 2.34 5.66 3.08
CA ASN A 193 3.51 4.79 2.95
C ASN A 193 4.80 5.45 3.44
N ALA A 194 4.94 6.79 3.28
CA ALA A 194 6.12 7.51 3.75
C ALA A 194 6.33 7.36 5.25
N GLY A 195 5.27 7.59 6.04
CA GLY A 195 5.29 7.44 7.48
C GLY A 195 5.43 6.00 7.95
N VAL A 196 4.76 5.07 7.27
CA VAL A 196 4.82 3.63 7.62
C VAL A 196 6.23 3.08 7.44
N ARG A 197 6.89 3.37 6.29
CA ARG A 197 8.25 2.92 6.01
C ARG A 197 9.26 3.54 6.97
N SER A 198 9.21 4.86 7.19
CA SER A 198 10.07 5.56 8.13
C SER A 198 9.95 4.98 9.56
N SER A 199 8.72 4.81 10.06
CA SER A 199 8.49 4.22 11.39
C SER A 199 9.03 2.81 11.50
N ALA A 200 8.92 2.00 10.45
CA ALA A 200 9.42 0.63 10.42
C ALA A 200 10.95 0.56 10.38
N PHE A 201 11.62 1.46 9.63
CA PHE A 201 13.09 1.60 9.66
C PHE A 201 13.57 1.93 11.06
N HIS A 202 12.96 2.93 11.69
CA HIS A 202 13.32 3.37 13.03
C HIS A 202 13.06 2.30 14.09
N GLU A 203 12.00 1.48 13.97
CA GLU A 203 11.78 0.36 14.90
C GLU A 203 12.94 -0.63 14.92
N VAL A 204 13.67 -0.77 13.82
CA VAL A 204 14.87 -1.62 13.75
C VAL A 204 16.11 -0.85 14.21
N ILE A 205 16.36 0.31 13.64
CA ILE A 205 17.63 1.06 13.81
C ILE A 205 17.75 1.61 15.23
N ASP A 206 16.68 2.10 15.82
CA ASP A 206 16.66 2.70 17.16
C ASP A 206 16.87 1.67 18.30
N GLN A 207 16.99 0.36 17.98
CA GLN A 207 17.41 -0.65 18.94
C GLN A 207 18.92 -0.58 19.26
N TYR A 208 19.67 0.14 18.44
CA TYR A 208 21.12 0.28 18.51
C TYR A 208 21.50 1.71 18.91
N ASP A 209 21.95 1.92 20.15
CA ASP A 209 22.40 3.23 20.65
C ASP A 209 23.65 3.78 19.93
N THR A 210 24.21 3.00 19.00
CA THR A 210 25.42 3.29 18.20
C THR A 210 25.13 3.99 16.87
N PHE A 211 23.86 4.05 16.45
CA PHE A 211 23.44 4.84 15.31
C PHE A 211 23.05 6.26 15.68
N GLU A 212 23.45 7.21 14.84
CA GLU A 212 23.08 8.63 14.97
C GLU A 212 22.48 9.12 13.65
N MET A 213 21.19 9.48 13.64
CA MET A 213 20.57 10.17 12.51
C MET A 213 20.99 11.63 12.52
N VAL A 214 21.74 12.07 11.52
CA VAL A 214 22.28 13.44 11.41
C VAL A 214 21.45 14.34 10.50
N ALA A 215 20.64 13.77 9.61
CA ALA A 215 19.77 14.52 8.72
C ALA A 215 18.54 13.68 8.32
N GLN A 216 17.43 14.37 8.14
CA GLN A 216 16.22 13.83 7.54
C GLN A 216 15.65 14.89 6.57
N GLN A 217 15.37 14.51 5.33
CA GLN A 217 14.88 15.40 4.29
C GLN A 217 13.79 14.73 3.46
N THR A 218 12.77 15.49 3.09
CA THR A 218 11.75 15.01 2.14
C THR A 218 12.25 15.17 0.71
N ALA A 219 12.21 14.11 -0.09
CA ALA A 219 12.56 14.09 -1.51
C ALA A 219 11.41 13.59 -2.42
N ASN A 220 10.19 13.46 -1.87
CA ASN A 220 8.91 13.34 -2.58
C ASN A 220 8.83 12.21 -3.64
N TRP A 221 9.51 11.07 -3.42
CA TRP A 221 9.58 9.94 -4.36
C TRP A 221 10.31 10.27 -5.68
N ASP A 222 11.10 11.37 -5.73
CA ASP A 222 11.71 11.92 -6.94
C ASP A 222 13.22 11.75 -6.95
N GLN A 223 13.80 11.25 -8.06
CA GLN A 223 15.23 10.94 -8.19
C GLN A 223 16.08 12.20 -8.14
N THR A 224 15.67 13.27 -8.83
CA THR A 224 16.41 14.54 -8.84
C THR A 224 16.47 15.14 -7.45
N GLN A 225 15.35 15.14 -6.71
CA GLN A 225 15.34 15.60 -5.33
C GLN A 225 16.18 14.67 -4.42
N GLY A 226 16.13 13.35 -4.64
CA GLY A 226 17.00 12.39 -3.96
C GLY A 226 18.47 12.74 -4.11
N TYR A 227 18.90 13.03 -5.35
CA TYR A 227 20.26 13.49 -5.67
C TYR A 227 20.60 14.81 -4.97
N GLU A 228 19.80 15.86 -5.16
CA GLU A 228 20.04 17.20 -4.62
C GLU A 228 20.11 17.22 -3.08
N LYS A 229 19.19 16.49 -2.43
CA LYS A 229 19.17 16.38 -0.96
C LYS A 229 20.40 15.62 -0.45
N THR A 230 20.78 14.54 -1.10
CA THR A 230 21.97 13.78 -0.75
C THR A 230 23.25 14.60 -0.92
N GLU A 231 23.39 15.34 -2.03
CA GLU A 231 24.53 16.24 -2.23
C GLU A 231 24.64 17.25 -1.08
N ALA A 232 23.54 17.89 -0.68
CA ALA A 232 23.52 18.85 0.43
C ALA A 232 23.84 18.18 1.79
N ILE A 233 23.35 16.96 2.01
CA ILE A 233 23.63 16.18 3.22
C ILE A 233 25.13 15.84 3.31
N LEU A 234 25.73 15.35 2.22
CA LEU A 234 27.15 15.00 2.16
C LEU A 234 28.06 16.20 2.42
N GLN A 235 27.68 17.39 1.91
CA GLN A 235 28.42 18.62 2.18
C GLN A 235 28.35 19.05 3.65
N SER A 236 27.22 18.85 4.29
CA SER A 236 26.98 19.27 5.68
C SER A 236 27.43 18.24 6.70
N ASN A 237 27.43 16.96 6.34
CA ASN A 237 27.69 15.81 7.22
C ASN A 237 28.65 14.83 6.52
N PRO A 238 29.92 15.19 6.31
CA PRO A 238 30.88 14.36 5.58
C PRO A 238 31.19 13.00 6.23
N GLU A 239 30.82 12.85 7.50
CA GLU A 239 31.03 11.65 8.29
C GLU A 239 29.95 10.58 8.18
N ILE A 240 28.87 10.81 7.41
CA ILE A 240 27.82 9.80 7.27
C ILE A 240 28.35 8.57 6.56
N THR A 241 27.86 7.42 6.98
CA THR A 241 28.18 6.10 6.43
C THR A 241 26.98 5.35 5.90
N GLY A 242 25.77 5.88 6.12
CA GLY A 242 24.53 5.28 5.65
C GLY A 242 23.47 6.28 5.22
N ILE A 243 22.63 5.87 4.28
CA ILE A 243 21.43 6.60 3.87
C ILE A 243 20.27 5.59 3.73
N ILE A 244 19.15 5.87 4.38
CA ILE A 244 17.92 5.12 4.18
C ILE A 244 16.95 5.96 3.35
N CYS A 245 16.36 5.36 2.33
CA CYS A 245 15.44 6.04 1.43
C CYS A 245 14.08 5.35 1.44
N GLY A 246 13.03 6.16 1.49
CA GLY A 246 11.66 5.66 1.49
C GLY A 246 11.27 4.92 0.21
N ASN A 247 11.99 5.15 -0.93
CA ASN A 247 11.83 4.38 -2.16
C ASN A 247 13.12 4.30 -2.99
N ASP A 248 13.10 3.45 -4.03
CA ASP A 248 14.23 3.22 -4.93
C ASP A 248 14.58 4.44 -5.79
N THR A 249 13.58 5.18 -6.25
CA THR A 249 13.81 6.35 -7.09
C THR A 249 14.67 7.38 -6.35
N MET A 250 14.37 7.65 -5.07
CA MET A 250 15.22 8.52 -4.23
C MET A 250 16.56 7.87 -3.92
N ALA A 251 16.59 6.54 -3.70
CA ALA A 251 17.83 5.80 -3.42
C ALA A 251 18.81 5.84 -4.61
N CYS A 252 18.31 5.66 -5.84
CA CYS A 252 19.11 5.78 -7.05
C CYS A 252 19.73 7.19 -7.17
N GLY A 253 18.93 8.24 -6.93
CA GLY A 253 19.46 9.60 -6.86
C GLY A 253 20.54 9.79 -5.77
N ALA A 254 20.35 9.16 -4.60
CA ALA A 254 21.35 9.17 -3.53
C ALA A 254 22.64 8.45 -3.94
N VAL A 255 22.53 7.28 -4.60
CA VAL A 255 23.70 6.55 -5.14
C VAL A 255 24.46 7.42 -6.12
N GLU A 256 23.78 8.05 -7.09
CA GLU A 256 24.41 8.94 -8.07
C GLU A 256 25.16 10.11 -7.40
N ALA A 257 24.56 10.75 -6.39
CA ALA A 257 25.21 11.83 -5.64
C ALA A 257 26.44 11.33 -4.86
N CYS A 258 26.36 10.14 -4.27
CA CYS A 258 27.51 9.52 -3.58
C CYS A 258 28.64 9.18 -4.55
N ILE A 259 28.34 8.63 -5.72
CA ILE A 259 29.31 8.35 -6.77
C ILE A 259 30.00 9.66 -7.23
N ALA A 260 29.23 10.73 -7.50
CA ALA A 260 29.74 12.02 -7.90
C ALA A 260 30.66 12.66 -6.84
N ALA A 261 30.35 12.41 -5.54
CA ALA A 261 31.16 12.85 -4.40
C ALA A 261 32.39 11.94 -4.09
N GLY A 262 32.51 10.79 -4.78
CA GLY A 262 33.55 9.78 -4.49
C GLY A 262 33.32 9.02 -3.19
N ARG A 263 32.05 8.94 -2.71
CA ARG A 263 31.65 8.32 -1.45
C ARG A 263 30.91 6.97 -1.69
N THR A 264 31.61 6.05 -2.35
CA THR A 264 31.08 4.70 -2.61
C THR A 264 31.12 3.77 -1.39
N ASP A 265 31.57 4.29 -0.25
CA ASP A 265 31.57 3.62 1.05
C ASP A 265 30.20 3.63 1.75
N ILE A 266 29.30 4.54 1.35
CA ILE A 266 27.99 4.76 2.02
C ILE A 266 27.04 3.60 1.70
N LYS A 267 26.40 3.08 2.76
CA LYS A 267 25.40 2.00 2.66
C LYS A 267 24.02 2.59 2.42
N ILE A 268 23.43 2.29 1.25
CA ILE A 268 22.16 2.87 0.82
C ILE A 268 21.11 1.76 0.67
N ILE A 269 19.90 1.99 1.18
CA ILE A 269 18.74 1.13 0.93
C ILE A 269 17.56 1.93 0.39
N GLY A 270 16.68 1.23 -0.33
CA GLY A 270 15.42 1.74 -0.85
C GLY A 270 14.26 0.76 -0.62
N VAL A 271 13.15 1.06 -1.26
CA VAL A 271 11.94 0.23 -1.34
C VAL A 271 11.41 0.37 -2.76
N ASP A 272 10.95 -0.63 -3.38
CA ASP A 272 10.15 -0.85 -4.59
C ASP A 272 10.61 -2.09 -5.35
N GLY A 273 11.92 -2.35 -5.48
CA GLY A 273 12.47 -3.44 -6.31
C GLY A 273 12.59 -3.06 -7.77
N SER A 274 13.03 -1.83 -8.06
CA SER A 274 13.20 -1.35 -9.43
C SER A 274 14.41 -1.98 -10.12
N ASP A 275 14.38 -2.05 -11.47
CA ASP A 275 15.51 -2.56 -12.28
C ASP A 275 16.76 -1.70 -12.10
N GLU A 276 16.62 -0.40 -11.85
CA GLU A 276 17.74 0.52 -11.61
C GLU A 276 18.39 0.24 -10.25
N ALA A 277 17.60 0.12 -9.19
CA ALA A 277 18.11 -0.29 -7.88
C ALA A 277 18.75 -1.68 -7.93
N ALA A 278 18.15 -2.63 -8.65
CA ALA A 278 18.73 -3.96 -8.87
C ALA A 278 20.10 -3.88 -9.54
N ALA A 279 20.30 -2.98 -10.51
CA ALA A 279 21.60 -2.76 -11.14
C ALA A 279 22.64 -2.21 -10.17
N TYR A 280 22.29 -1.23 -9.33
CA TYR A 280 23.17 -0.69 -8.28
C TYR A 280 23.49 -1.72 -7.20
N ILE A 281 22.53 -2.55 -6.80
CA ILE A 281 22.76 -3.64 -5.84
C ILE A 281 23.74 -4.66 -6.44
N ALA A 282 23.54 -5.07 -7.69
CA ALA A 282 24.44 -6.00 -8.38
C ALA A 282 25.86 -5.44 -8.58
N ALA A 283 26.00 -4.12 -8.71
CA ALA A 283 27.30 -3.41 -8.79
C ALA A 283 27.94 -3.20 -7.41
N GLY A 284 27.24 -3.44 -6.30
CA GLY A 284 27.69 -3.18 -4.93
C GLY A 284 27.66 -1.70 -4.53
N GLU A 285 26.95 -0.87 -5.28
CA GLU A 285 26.78 0.59 -5.07
C GLU A 285 25.55 0.91 -4.21
N MET A 286 24.63 -0.05 -4.06
CA MET A 286 23.46 -0.02 -3.18
C MET A 286 23.41 -1.31 -2.35
N THR A 287 22.99 -1.23 -1.10
CA THR A 287 22.96 -2.37 -0.16
C THR A 287 21.77 -3.29 -0.45
N GLY A 288 20.60 -2.71 -0.72
CA GLY A 288 19.39 -3.49 -0.98
C GLY A 288 18.14 -2.64 -1.15
N THR A 289 17.06 -3.31 -1.51
CA THR A 289 15.71 -2.75 -1.61
C THR A 289 14.67 -3.72 -1.08
N ALA A 290 13.53 -3.23 -0.61
CA ALA A 290 12.37 -4.07 -0.34
C ALA A 290 11.47 -4.08 -1.58
N LEU A 291 11.40 -5.20 -2.28
CA LEU A 291 10.52 -5.36 -3.44
C LEU A 291 9.05 -5.26 -3.03
N GLN A 292 8.36 -4.29 -3.56
CA GLN A 292 6.90 -4.24 -3.63
C GLN A 292 6.43 -4.99 -4.89
N GLN A 293 5.50 -5.89 -4.75
CA GLN A 293 4.98 -6.67 -5.88
C GLN A 293 3.91 -5.88 -6.65
N CYS A 294 4.25 -4.69 -7.17
CA CYS A 294 3.31 -3.75 -7.76
C CYS A 294 2.52 -4.33 -8.95
N ALA A 295 3.16 -5.14 -9.79
CA ALA A 295 2.48 -5.83 -10.87
C ALA A 295 1.41 -6.80 -10.36
N LEU A 296 1.72 -7.58 -9.31
CA LEU A 296 0.76 -8.48 -8.66
C LEU A 296 -0.41 -7.70 -8.05
N ILE A 297 -0.14 -6.60 -7.35
CA ILE A 297 -1.17 -5.74 -6.75
C ILE A 297 -2.11 -5.19 -7.81
N ALA A 298 -1.58 -4.68 -8.92
CA ALA A 298 -2.37 -4.17 -10.04
C ALA A 298 -3.23 -5.26 -10.70
N GLU A 299 -2.66 -6.46 -10.93
CA GLU A 299 -3.39 -7.61 -11.44
C GLU A 299 -4.53 -8.03 -10.49
N MET A 300 -4.24 -8.14 -9.19
CA MET A 300 -5.24 -8.48 -8.17
C MET A 300 -6.42 -7.51 -8.17
N ALA A 301 -6.17 -6.21 -8.27
CA ALA A 301 -7.20 -5.19 -8.25
C ALA A 301 -8.15 -5.32 -9.48
N VAL A 302 -7.59 -5.53 -10.66
CA VAL A 302 -8.39 -5.70 -11.89
C VAL A 302 -9.20 -7.00 -11.85
N ARG A 303 -8.62 -8.12 -11.38
CA ARG A 303 -9.35 -9.39 -11.23
C ARG A 303 -10.47 -9.26 -10.19
N GLN A 304 -10.23 -8.56 -9.08
CA GLN A 304 -11.27 -8.26 -8.09
C GLN A 304 -12.36 -7.34 -8.65
N ALA A 305 -12.00 -6.38 -9.52
CA ALA A 305 -12.98 -5.56 -10.22
C ALA A 305 -13.87 -6.43 -11.14
N HIS A 306 -13.29 -7.36 -11.88
CA HIS A 306 -14.02 -8.31 -12.70
C HIS A 306 -14.97 -9.19 -11.88
N ASP A 307 -14.48 -9.75 -10.77
CA ASP A 307 -15.28 -10.59 -9.86
C ASP A 307 -16.44 -9.78 -9.27
N TYR A 308 -16.19 -8.56 -8.84
CA TYR A 308 -17.21 -7.67 -8.30
C TYR A 308 -18.27 -7.30 -9.34
N LEU A 309 -17.87 -6.95 -10.55
CA LEU A 309 -18.77 -6.62 -11.66
C LEU A 309 -19.61 -7.81 -12.11
N THR A 310 -19.09 -9.03 -11.96
CA THR A 310 -19.76 -10.26 -12.38
C THR A 310 -20.65 -10.87 -11.30
N ASN A 311 -20.20 -10.80 -10.03
CA ASN A 311 -20.81 -11.53 -8.91
C ASN A 311 -21.38 -10.61 -7.82
N GLY A 312 -21.19 -9.30 -7.91
CA GLY A 312 -21.61 -8.32 -6.90
C GLY A 312 -20.72 -8.28 -5.64
N THR A 313 -19.66 -9.09 -5.59
CA THR A 313 -18.73 -9.16 -4.46
C THR A 313 -17.37 -9.69 -4.90
N THR A 314 -16.30 -9.27 -4.20
CA THR A 314 -14.97 -9.88 -4.35
C THR A 314 -14.81 -11.11 -3.44
N GLY A 315 -15.65 -11.26 -2.42
CA GLY A 315 -15.47 -12.27 -1.37
C GLY A 315 -14.28 -12.03 -0.44
N LEU A 316 -13.59 -10.89 -0.57
CA LEU A 316 -12.36 -10.53 0.15
C LEU A 316 -12.59 -9.31 1.06
N ALA A 317 -11.70 -9.11 2.02
CA ALA A 317 -11.67 -7.90 2.84
C ALA A 317 -11.32 -6.67 1.98
N GLU A 318 -11.80 -5.49 2.38
CA GLU A 318 -11.46 -4.24 1.70
C GLU A 318 -9.95 -3.97 1.75
N LYS A 319 -9.34 -4.02 2.94
CA LYS A 319 -7.88 -3.83 3.11
C LYS A 319 -7.14 -5.15 2.98
N GLN A 320 -6.15 -5.17 2.10
CA GLN A 320 -5.35 -6.34 1.78
C GLN A 320 -3.88 -5.95 1.71
N LEU A 321 -3.02 -6.76 2.33
CA LEU A 321 -1.58 -6.58 2.32
C LEU A 321 -0.91 -7.66 1.47
N VAL A 322 0.02 -7.25 0.61
CA VAL A 322 0.90 -8.13 -0.17
C VAL A 322 2.30 -8.03 0.41
N ASP A 323 2.87 -9.14 0.88
CA ASP A 323 4.19 -9.13 1.51
C ASP A 323 5.29 -8.66 0.55
N CYS A 324 6.23 -7.90 1.09
CA CYS A 324 7.44 -7.47 0.41
C CYS A 324 8.56 -8.51 0.56
N LEU A 325 9.53 -8.46 -0.35
CA LEU A 325 10.73 -9.30 -0.31
C LEU A 325 11.97 -8.42 -0.16
N ALA A 326 12.83 -8.70 0.83
CA ALA A 326 14.12 -8.05 0.92
C ALA A 326 15.04 -8.56 -0.20
N ILE A 327 15.54 -7.63 -1.00
CA ILE A 327 16.45 -7.88 -2.12
C ILE A 327 17.82 -7.29 -1.78
N THR A 328 18.82 -8.15 -1.78
CA THR A 328 20.22 -7.79 -1.52
C THR A 328 21.11 -8.41 -2.60
N ALA A 329 22.41 -8.27 -2.48
CA ALA A 329 23.37 -8.90 -3.41
C ALA A 329 23.18 -10.43 -3.53
N ASP A 330 22.64 -11.08 -2.51
CA ASP A 330 22.48 -12.54 -2.47
C ASP A 330 21.38 -13.04 -3.42
N ASN A 331 20.36 -12.22 -3.70
CA ASN A 331 19.18 -12.65 -4.45
C ASN A 331 18.76 -11.70 -5.58
N VAL A 332 19.45 -10.57 -5.77
CA VAL A 332 19.10 -9.57 -6.80
C VAL A 332 19.09 -10.12 -8.22
N ALA A 333 19.86 -11.18 -8.50
CA ALA A 333 19.87 -11.83 -9.82
C ALA A 333 18.49 -12.42 -10.24
N ASN A 334 17.61 -12.63 -9.28
CA ASN A 334 16.25 -13.16 -9.47
C ASN A 334 15.19 -12.06 -9.63
N LEU A 335 15.57 -10.79 -9.46
CA LEU A 335 14.68 -9.63 -9.61
C LEU A 335 14.76 -9.06 -11.02
N LYS A 336 13.60 -8.85 -11.64
CA LYS A 336 13.48 -8.16 -12.93
C LYS A 336 12.08 -7.56 -13.09
N ALA A 337 12.00 -6.32 -13.51
CA ALA A 337 10.75 -5.63 -13.79
C ALA A 337 9.72 -5.75 -12.64
N PHE A 338 10.17 -5.54 -11.40
CA PHE A 338 9.40 -5.68 -10.17
C PHE A 338 8.83 -7.09 -9.92
N VAL A 339 9.41 -8.11 -10.54
CA VAL A 339 9.03 -9.52 -10.34
C VAL A 339 10.23 -10.31 -9.85
N TYR A 340 10.04 -11.03 -8.76
CA TYR A 340 11.02 -11.99 -8.24
C TYR A 340 10.66 -13.40 -8.67
N THR A 341 11.64 -14.11 -9.20
CA THR A 341 11.47 -15.50 -9.63
C THR A 341 12.49 -16.38 -8.93
N GLU A 342 12.04 -17.25 -8.04
CA GLU A 342 12.93 -18.28 -7.46
C GLU A 342 13.45 -19.20 -8.58
N GLN A 343 14.77 -19.42 -8.57
CA GLN A 343 15.42 -20.33 -9.51
C GLN A 343 15.49 -21.76 -8.95
#